data_9062a68360029fae05ce01e15a568216
#
_entry.id   9062a68360029fae05ce01e15a568216
#
_cell.length_a   1.000
_cell.length_b   1.000
_cell.length_c   1.000
_cell.angle_alpha   90.00
_cell.angle_beta   90.00
_cell.angle_gamma   90.00
#
_symmetry.space_group_name_H-M   'P 1'
#
loop_
_entity.id
_entity.type
_entity.pdbx_description
1 polymer ?
#
loop_
_entity_poly.entity_id
_entity_poly.type
_entity_poly.pdbx_seq_one_letter_code
_entity_poly.pdbx_strand_id
1 'polypeptide(L)' 'MNKQIISNSVIGILGGGQLGKMLCIAAQRLGYSVHIYSDNKENPAVNIADYHTIGNFDEFDKIDNFSSSCSIVT' A
#
# COMPACT_ATOMS: atom_id res chain seq x y z
N MET A 1 -16.89 1.11 -19.71
CA MET A 1 -16.02 1.97 -18.91
C MET A 1 -15.37 1.17 -17.80
N ASN A 2 -14.15 1.42 -17.53
CA ASN A 2 -13.38 0.52 -16.68
C ASN A 2 -13.18 1.06 -15.26
N LYS A 3 -14.07 1.93 -14.82
CA LYS A 3 -13.96 2.51 -13.48
C LYS A 3 -13.92 1.44 -12.39
N GLN A 4 -14.77 0.42 -12.52
CA GLN A 4 -14.84 -0.63 -11.52
C GLN A 4 -13.56 -1.44 -11.45
N ILE A 5 -12.94 -1.68 -12.61
CA ILE A 5 -11.66 -2.38 -12.65
C ILE A 5 -10.59 -1.52 -11.97
N ILE A 6 -10.61 -0.21 -12.26
CA ILE A 6 -9.66 0.72 -11.66
C ILE A 6 -9.88 0.78 -10.15
N SER A 7 -11.13 0.87 -9.70
CA SER A 7 -11.42 0.99 -8.27
C SER A 7 -11.13 -0.29 -7.50
N ASN A 8 -11.02 -1.44 -8.19
CA ASN A 8 -10.62 -2.69 -7.56
C ASN A 8 -9.10 -2.88 -7.53
N SER A 9 -8.38 -1.97 -8.14
CA SER A 9 -6.92 -2.06 -8.14
C SER A 9 -6.36 -1.75 -6.76
N VAL A 10 -5.26 -2.41 -6.45
CA VAL A 10 -4.54 -2.22 -5.20
C VAL A 10 -3.25 -1.48 -5.49
N ILE A 11 -3.09 -0.34 -4.85
CA ILE A 11 -1.85 0.43 -4.96
C ILE A 11 -0.98 0.07 -3.77
N GLY A 12 0.21 -0.43 -4.06
CA GLY A 12 1.20 -0.73 -3.04
C GLY A 12 2.08 0.47 -2.77
N ILE A 13 2.32 0.74 -1.50
CA ILE A 13 3.21 1.83 -1.08
C ILE A 13 4.30 1.24 -0.22
N LEU A 14 5.54 1.43 -0.63
CA LEU A 14 6.70 1.02 0.16
C LEU A 14 7.04 2.11 1.15
N GLY A 15 6.92 1.78 2.42
CA GLY A 15 7.19 2.72 3.48
C GLY A 15 5.93 3.36 4.03
N GLY A 16 5.89 3.51 5.34
CA GLY A 16 4.82 4.22 6.02
C GLY A 16 5.18 5.69 6.20
N GLY A 17 4.82 6.26 7.34
CA GLY A 17 5.13 7.63 7.67
C GLY A 17 4.14 8.61 7.06
N GLN A 18 4.47 9.90 7.15
CA GLN A 18 3.52 10.94 6.76
C GLN A 18 3.28 11.00 5.27
N LEU A 19 4.32 10.84 4.47
CA LEU A 19 4.15 10.84 3.02
C LEU A 19 3.34 9.64 2.58
N GLY A 20 3.61 8.46 3.12
CA GLY A 20 2.83 7.26 2.83
C GLY A 20 1.37 7.43 3.22
N LYS A 21 1.12 8.06 4.36
CA LYS A 21 -0.25 8.36 4.80
C LYS A 21 -0.97 9.28 3.82
N MET A 22 -0.31 10.32 3.37
CA MET A 22 -0.90 11.26 2.41
C MET A 22 -1.22 10.58 1.09
N LEU A 23 -0.31 9.76 0.58
CA LEU A 23 -0.53 9.01 -0.64
C LEU A 23 -1.67 8.01 -0.48
N CYS A 24 -1.73 7.35 0.67
CA CYS A 24 -2.80 6.41 0.97
C CYS A 24 -4.17 7.09 0.93
N ILE A 25 -4.30 8.22 1.60
CA ILE A 25 -5.56 8.96 1.62
C ILE A 25 -5.95 9.39 0.21
N ALA A 26 -5.00 9.91 -0.56
CA ALA A 26 -5.28 10.36 -1.92
C ALA A 26 -5.75 9.20 -2.80
N ALA A 27 -5.09 8.05 -2.71
CA ALA A 27 -5.46 6.89 -3.50
C ALA A 27 -6.84 6.37 -3.11
N GLN A 28 -7.13 6.32 -1.82
CA GLN A 28 -8.44 5.86 -1.34
C GLN A 28 -9.57 6.79 -1.79
N ARG A 29 -9.31 8.08 -1.84
CA ARG A 29 -10.29 9.04 -2.35
C ARG A 29 -10.60 8.83 -3.82
N LEU A 30 -9.65 8.29 -4.56
CA LEU A 30 -9.86 7.96 -5.98
C LEU A 30 -10.50 6.58 -6.18
N GLY A 31 -10.78 5.86 -5.10
CA GLY A 31 -11.45 4.57 -5.18
C GLY A 31 -10.52 3.36 -5.21
N TYR A 32 -9.22 3.57 -5.02
CA TYR A 32 -8.28 2.46 -4.96
C TYR A 32 -8.19 1.88 -3.54
N SER A 33 -7.86 0.61 -3.46
CA SER A 33 -7.41 0.02 -2.20
C SER A 33 -5.90 0.23 -2.08
N VAL A 34 -5.42 0.29 -0.85
CA VAL A 34 -4.01 0.57 -0.59
C VAL A 34 -3.42 -0.52 0.28
N HIS A 35 -2.26 -1.01 -0.12
CA HIS A 35 -1.48 -1.97 0.65
C HIS A 35 -0.15 -1.32 1.00
N ILE A 36 0.12 -1.15 2.29
CA ILE A 36 1.35 -0.55 2.79
C ILE A 36 2.34 -1.65 3.18
N TYR A 37 3.58 -1.50 2.76
CA TYR A 37 4.69 -2.28 3.29
C TYR A 37 5.53 -1.37 4.18
N SER A 38 5.68 -1.73 5.44
CA SER A 38 6.41 -0.93 6.41
C SER A 38 7.21 -1.81 7.34
N ASP A 39 8.30 -1.26 7.85
CA ASP A 39 9.10 -1.93 8.86
C ASP A 39 8.60 -1.68 10.29
N ASN A 40 7.57 -0.87 10.44
CA ASN A 40 7.02 -0.53 11.75
C ASN A 40 5.49 -0.45 11.66
N LYS A 41 4.82 -1.32 12.41
CA LYS A 41 3.35 -1.36 12.42
C LYS A 41 2.72 -0.11 13.02
N GLU A 42 3.50 0.72 13.71
CA GLU A 42 3.00 1.95 14.33
C GLU A 42 3.12 3.17 13.41
N ASN A 43 3.60 2.98 12.19
CA ASN A 43 3.62 4.06 11.22
C ASN A 43 2.20 4.52 10.89
N PRO A 44 2.00 5.84 10.70
CA PRO A 44 0.66 6.38 10.49
C PRO A 44 -0.09 5.76 9.30
N ALA A 45 0.62 5.44 8.22
CA ALA A 45 -0.01 4.88 7.03
C ALA A 45 -0.57 3.49 7.26
N VAL A 46 0.04 2.72 8.16
CA VAL A 46 -0.38 1.34 8.43
C VAL A 46 -1.80 1.30 8.97
N ASN A 47 -2.16 2.26 9.81
CA ASN A 47 -3.45 2.27 10.48
C ASN A 47 -4.61 2.61 9.54
N ILE A 48 -4.34 3.30 8.44
CA ILE A 48 -5.40 3.74 7.52
C ILE A 48 -5.43 2.96 6.21
N ALA A 49 -4.43 2.14 5.96
CA ALA A 49 -4.38 1.33 4.74
C ALA A 49 -5.42 0.21 4.80
N ASP A 50 -5.86 -0.22 3.63
CA ASP A 50 -6.78 -1.35 3.52
C ASP A 50 -6.07 -2.66 3.88
N TYR A 51 -4.80 -2.76 3.52
CA TYR A 51 -3.95 -3.92 3.81
C TYR A 51 -2.58 -3.43 4.23
N HIS A 52 -1.89 -4.23 5.02
CA HIS A 52 -0.51 -3.91 5.35
C HIS A 52 0.32 -5.18 5.49
N THR A 53 1.60 -5.04 5.22
CA THR A 53 2.61 -6.07 5.46
C THR A 53 3.74 -5.43 6.24
N ILE A 54 4.12 -6.05 7.33
CA ILE A 54 5.22 -5.56 8.17
C ILE A 54 6.45 -6.43 7.91
N GLY A 55 7.54 -5.79 7.57
CA GLY A 55 8.80 -6.48 7.34
C GLY A 55 9.92 -5.49 7.10
N ASN A 56 11.15 -5.98 7.14
CA ASN A 56 12.31 -5.15 6.86
C ASN A 56 12.47 -4.97 5.36
N PHE A 57 13.17 -3.91 4.96
CA PHE A 57 13.36 -3.62 3.55
C PHE A 57 14.45 -4.47 2.91
N ASP A 58 15.12 -5.32 3.68
CA ASP A 58 16.04 -6.34 3.17
C ASP A 58 15.41 -7.72 3.07
N GLU A 59 14.14 -7.85 3.43
CA GLU A 59 13.40 -9.12 3.31
C GLU A 59 12.77 -9.19 1.92
N PHE A 60 13.58 -9.56 0.92
CA PHE A 60 13.17 -9.48 -0.48
C PHE A 60 12.00 -10.38 -0.82
N ASP A 61 11.91 -11.55 -0.18
CA ASP A 61 10.78 -12.45 -0.42
C ASP A 61 9.46 -11.83 0.03
N LYS A 62 9.47 -11.12 1.16
CA LYS A 62 8.28 -10.42 1.63
C LYS A 62 7.89 -9.30 0.69
N ILE A 63 8.89 -8.57 0.19
CA ILE A 63 8.63 -7.47 -0.73
C ILE A 63 8.06 -8.02 -2.05
N ASP A 64 8.58 -9.14 -2.53
CA ASP A 64 8.05 -9.79 -3.72
C ASP A 64 6.60 -10.20 -3.53
N ASN A 65 6.28 -10.82 -2.41
CA ASN A 65 4.90 -11.21 -2.12
C ASN A 65 3.99 -10.00 -2.02
N PHE A 66 4.45 -8.95 -1.36
CA PHE A 66 3.71 -7.69 -1.28
C PHE A 66 3.47 -7.11 -2.67
N SER A 67 4.50 -7.03 -3.49
CA SER A 67 4.40 -6.47 -4.84
C SER A 67 3.45 -7.28 -5.72
N SER A 68 3.47 -8.60 -5.57
CA SER A 68 2.60 -9.49 -6.36
C SER A 68 1.13 -9.28 -6.04
N SER A 69 0.82 -8.82 -4.84
CA SER A 69 -0.57 -8.56 -4.43
C SER A 69 -1.06 -7.20 -4.88
N CYS A 70 -0.22 -6.38 -5.47
CA CYS A 70 -0.54 -5.01 -5.85
C CYS A 70 -0.61 -4.88 -7.37
N SER A 71 -1.48 -3.99 -7.83
CA SER A 71 -1.55 -3.66 -9.25
C SER A 71 -0.38 -2.78 -9.67
N ILE A 72 0.03 -1.90 -8.79
CA ILE A 72 1.17 -1.02 -9.00
C ILE A 72 1.79 -0.70 -7.64
N VAL A 73 3.10 -0.46 -7.65
CA VAL A 73 3.83 -0.12 -6.41
C VAL A 73 4.55 1.21 -6.60
N THR A 74 4.48 2.03 -5.59
CA THR A 74 5.17 3.31 -5.58
C THR A 74 5.97 3.52 -4.30
#